data_b76df079b9a460ea1a4a4eb8a0257ce0
#
_entry.id   b76df079b9a460ea1a4a4eb8a0257ce0
#
_cell.length_a   1.000
_cell.length_b   1.000
_cell.length_c   1.000
_cell.angle_alpha   90.00
_cell.angle_beta   90.00
_cell.angle_gamma   90.00
#
_symmetry.space_group_name_H-M   'P 1'
#
loop_
_entity.id
_entity.type
_entity.pdbx_description
1 polymer ?
#
loop_
_entity_poly.entity_id
_entity_poly.type
_entity_poly.pdbx_seq_one_letter_code
_entity_poly.pdbx_strand_id
1 'polypeptide(L)'
;MTSRAPIASIAVLGAGIVGLSAAVAFARALPGLTVTLIESPDDPMALVDCLPGTLSSITEFHDRIGLCERDLLAAGATHRIGTRLSDWTADGAPFVLAHGERGGTIAPGAFHQHWLNARRACKIAGFDAFSVPAVLASAEKFVHPSDDTNSPISGFDYALRLDPRRYRDLLHALSRHIGIRSVSGALASVERSPDGRVASLMLTDGRRISADLYLDCSGPAAPLRSTLDAQWDDWQTWLPVDRLLLGTATAQAPTPTDELIAVPAGWRFTSVLRDRTLTGLSFAADQTSDSSARRILPAGKTIIAIAPGVRAQPWKHNVLALGDAAVVLDPLANANLHLAHAAILRAIDLLPGRDCALTELAEYNAQSVRQAERVRDYQAAHYLPTGRTRGAFWKRASRLPRPDSLTHTLEQFAHRGRLPFYEDESFDKDDWHGLLLGLGMIPRVADPIASASQLETITATLKRLAEATAALPSQLPPYPSYLAQLDSRR
;
A
#
# COMPACT_ATOMS: atom_id res chain seq x y z
N MET A 1 -0.29 -38.99 -17.18
CA MET A 1 -0.69 -37.79 -16.39
C MET A 1 -2.08 -37.42 -16.87
N THR A 2 -3.10 -37.67 -16.06
CA THR A 2 -4.47 -37.19 -16.37
C THR A 2 -4.47 -35.68 -16.37
N SER A 3 -4.79 -35.07 -17.52
CA SER A 3 -4.96 -33.62 -17.63
C SER A 3 -6.06 -33.20 -16.67
N ARG A 4 -5.74 -32.37 -15.66
CA ARG A 4 -6.74 -31.77 -14.77
C ARG A 4 -7.58 -30.79 -15.58
N ALA A 5 -8.90 -30.84 -15.39
CA ALA A 5 -9.78 -29.90 -16.08
C ALA A 5 -9.46 -28.45 -15.63
N PRO A 6 -9.32 -27.50 -16.56
CA PRO A 6 -9.09 -26.12 -16.21
C PRO A 6 -10.33 -25.49 -15.56
N ILE A 7 -10.14 -24.42 -14.79
CA ILE A 7 -11.21 -23.54 -14.34
C ILE A 7 -11.78 -22.84 -15.57
N ALA A 8 -13.09 -22.92 -15.76
CA ALA A 8 -13.80 -22.35 -16.90
C ALA A 8 -14.75 -21.21 -16.50
N SER A 9 -15.07 -21.10 -15.20
CA SER A 9 -15.99 -20.08 -14.70
C SER A 9 -15.56 -19.55 -13.33
N ILE A 10 -15.70 -18.24 -13.14
CA ILE A 10 -15.44 -17.53 -11.89
C ILE A 10 -16.67 -16.68 -11.52
N ALA A 11 -17.06 -16.74 -10.24
CA ALA A 11 -18.03 -15.81 -9.66
C ALA A 11 -17.30 -14.89 -8.66
N VAL A 12 -17.40 -13.58 -8.83
CA VAL A 12 -16.80 -12.56 -7.97
C VAL A 12 -17.91 -11.94 -7.13
N LEU A 13 -17.85 -12.09 -5.82
CA LEU A 13 -18.77 -11.46 -4.86
C LEU A 13 -18.22 -10.13 -4.38
N GLY A 14 -18.96 -9.05 -4.63
CA GLY A 14 -18.57 -7.67 -4.32
C GLY A 14 -18.12 -6.90 -5.56
N ALA A 15 -18.66 -5.70 -5.77
CA ALA A 15 -18.36 -4.80 -6.90
C ALA A 15 -17.67 -3.51 -6.43
N GLY A 16 -16.93 -3.58 -5.31
CA GLY A 16 -15.97 -2.58 -4.90
C GLY A 16 -14.72 -2.60 -5.81
N ILE A 17 -13.74 -1.77 -5.51
CA ILE A 17 -12.49 -1.66 -6.29
C ILE A 17 -11.82 -3.03 -6.44
N VAL A 18 -11.73 -3.82 -5.37
CA VAL A 18 -11.09 -5.14 -5.40
C VAL A 18 -11.83 -6.11 -6.32
N GLY A 19 -13.16 -6.19 -6.21
CA GLY A 19 -13.95 -7.12 -7.02
C GLY A 19 -13.94 -6.77 -8.50
N LEU A 20 -14.05 -5.49 -8.84
CA LEU A 20 -13.93 -5.00 -10.22
C LEU A 20 -12.52 -5.24 -10.77
N SER A 21 -11.47 -4.96 -9.99
CA SER A 21 -10.08 -5.24 -10.36
C SER A 21 -9.86 -6.73 -10.63
N ALA A 22 -10.35 -7.61 -9.75
CA ALA A 22 -10.26 -9.05 -9.93
C ALA A 22 -11.01 -9.53 -11.17
N ALA A 23 -12.26 -9.10 -11.36
CA ALA A 23 -13.07 -9.50 -12.49
C ALA A 23 -12.42 -9.12 -13.83
N VAL A 24 -11.90 -7.88 -13.92
CA VAL A 24 -11.22 -7.39 -15.12
C VAL A 24 -9.91 -8.13 -15.36
N ALA A 25 -9.09 -8.31 -14.32
CA ALA A 25 -7.79 -8.96 -14.44
C ALA A 25 -7.92 -10.42 -14.90
N PHE A 26 -8.83 -11.19 -14.30
CA PHE A 26 -9.08 -12.58 -14.72
C PHE A 26 -9.63 -12.68 -16.13
N ALA A 27 -10.58 -11.81 -16.50
CA ALA A 27 -11.15 -11.81 -17.86
C ALA A 27 -10.10 -11.44 -18.94
N ARG A 28 -9.15 -10.54 -18.61
CA ARG A 28 -8.07 -10.15 -19.53
C ARG A 28 -7.00 -11.23 -19.64
N ALA A 29 -6.60 -11.83 -18.52
CA ALA A 29 -5.57 -12.86 -18.50
C ALA A 29 -6.04 -14.18 -19.16
N LEU A 30 -7.35 -14.49 -19.09
CA LEU A 30 -7.93 -15.75 -19.53
C LEU A 30 -9.15 -15.53 -20.41
N PRO A 31 -8.98 -15.24 -21.71
CA PRO A 31 -10.08 -14.85 -22.61
C PRO A 31 -11.21 -15.89 -22.77
N GLY A 32 -10.93 -17.17 -22.44
CA GLY A 32 -11.95 -18.25 -22.47
C GLY A 32 -12.74 -18.41 -21.18
N LEU A 33 -12.43 -17.60 -20.15
CA LEU A 33 -13.03 -17.70 -18.83
C LEU A 33 -14.37 -16.95 -18.76
N THR A 34 -15.39 -17.61 -18.24
CA THR A 34 -16.67 -16.93 -17.93
C THR A 34 -16.58 -16.27 -16.56
N VAL A 35 -16.58 -14.94 -16.53
CA VAL A 35 -16.57 -14.15 -15.28
C VAL A 35 -17.95 -13.58 -15.02
N THR A 36 -18.50 -13.86 -13.82
CA THR A 36 -19.76 -13.27 -13.32
C THR A 36 -19.47 -12.41 -12.11
N LEU A 37 -19.71 -11.12 -12.21
CA LEU A 37 -19.60 -10.16 -11.11
C LEU A 37 -20.96 -10.09 -10.38
N ILE A 38 -20.96 -10.35 -9.08
CA ILE A 38 -22.13 -10.21 -8.21
C ILE A 38 -22.02 -8.86 -7.49
N GLU A 39 -22.85 -7.92 -7.92
CA GLU A 39 -22.94 -6.58 -7.33
C GLU A 39 -23.76 -6.66 -6.02
N SER A 40 -23.08 -7.13 -4.97
CA SER A 40 -23.62 -7.11 -3.62
C SER A 40 -23.54 -5.69 -3.03
N PRO A 41 -24.35 -5.37 -1.99
CA PRO A 41 -24.18 -4.11 -1.24
C PRO A 41 -22.75 -3.94 -0.77
N ASP A 42 -22.25 -2.70 -0.86
CA ASP A 42 -20.89 -2.35 -0.41
C ASP A 42 -20.76 -2.55 1.11
N ASP A 43 -19.62 -3.05 1.55
CA ASP A 43 -19.26 -3.04 2.96
C ASP A 43 -18.69 -1.65 3.30
N PRO A 44 -19.34 -0.86 4.17
CA PRO A 44 -18.85 0.47 4.52
C PRO A 44 -17.53 0.45 5.31
N MET A 45 -17.08 -0.74 5.73
CA MET A 45 -15.80 -0.93 6.45
C MET A 45 -14.65 -1.30 5.49
N ALA A 46 -14.90 -1.45 4.18
CA ALA A 46 -13.86 -1.75 3.19
C ALA A 46 -12.90 -0.56 3.02
N LEU A 47 -11.69 -0.70 3.52
CA LEU A 47 -10.67 0.35 3.49
C LEU A 47 -10.20 0.67 2.07
N VAL A 48 -10.06 -0.35 1.22
CA VAL A 48 -9.61 -0.19 -0.17
C VAL A 48 -10.55 0.72 -0.96
N ASP A 49 -11.86 0.68 -0.68
CA ASP A 49 -12.85 1.52 -1.36
C ASP A 49 -12.89 2.98 -0.85
N CYS A 50 -12.10 3.30 0.18
CA CYS A 50 -12.09 4.61 0.83
C CYS A 50 -10.75 5.34 0.74
N LEU A 51 -9.65 4.62 0.57
CA LEU A 51 -8.29 5.18 0.61
C LEU A 51 -7.76 5.52 -0.79
N PRO A 52 -7.18 6.73 -0.97
CA PRO A 52 -6.77 7.20 -2.30
C PRO A 52 -5.34 6.81 -2.68
N GLY A 53 -4.49 6.46 -1.72
CA GLY A 53 -3.06 6.25 -1.95
C GLY A 53 -2.75 4.87 -2.52
N THR A 54 -1.74 4.82 -3.40
CA THR A 54 -1.22 3.58 -3.97
C THR A 54 0.30 3.49 -3.79
N LEU A 55 0.91 2.35 -4.10
CA LEU A 55 2.35 2.19 -4.30
C LEU A 55 2.69 2.27 -5.80
N SER A 56 3.97 2.42 -6.13
CA SER A 56 4.42 2.51 -7.53
C SER A 56 4.09 1.26 -8.37
N SER A 57 4.00 0.10 -7.73
CA SER A 57 3.53 -1.15 -8.34
C SER A 57 2.12 -1.09 -8.98
N ILE A 58 1.36 -0.02 -8.74
CA ILE A 58 0.04 0.18 -9.34
C ILE A 58 0.11 0.20 -10.88
N THR A 59 1.21 0.70 -11.45
CA THR A 59 1.42 0.78 -12.90
C THR A 59 1.44 -0.61 -13.51
N GLU A 60 2.16 -1.56 -12.92
CA GLU A 60 2.19 -2.94 -13.40
C GLU A 60 0.79 -3.56 -13.45
N PHE A 61 0.00 -3.37 -12.40
CA PHE A 61 -1.38 -3.86 -12.36
C PHE A 61 -2.24 -3.20 -13.45
N HIS A 62 -2.12 -1.89 -13.64
CA HIS A 62 -2.88 -1.17 -14.67
C HIS A 62 -2.53 -1.64 -16.07
N ASP A 63 -1.26 -1.87 -16.35
CA ASP A 63 -0.80 -2.41 -17.64
C ASP A 63 -1.43 -3.79 -17.92
N ARG A 64 -1.47 -4.68 -16.90
CA ARG A 64 -2.10 -6.01 -17.01
C ARG A 64 -3.60 -5.93 -17.30
N ILE A 65 -4.30 -4.93 -16.82
CA ILE A 65 -5.74 -4.74 -17.09
C ILE A 65 -6.02 -3.79 -18.26
N GLY A 66 -4.98 -3.25 -18.90
CA GLY A 66 -5.07 -2.39 -20.09
C GLY A 66 -5.59 -0.99 -19.79
N LEU A 67 -5.23 -0.43 -18.64
CA LEU A 67 -5.40 0.99 -18.28
C LEU A 67 -4.05 1.71 -18.39
N CYS A 68 -4.03 2.83 -19.09
CA CYS A 68 -2.85 3.68 -19.11
C CYS A 68 -3.00 4.87 -18.15
N GLU A 69 -1.88 5.49 -17.79
CA GLU A 69 -1.88 6.64 -16.90
C GLU A 69 -2.80 7.77 -17.38
N ARG A 70 -2.89 8.00 -18.70
CA ARG A 70 -3.79 9.01 -19.27
C ARG A 70 -5.25 8.79 -18.88
N ASP A 71 -5.70 7.53 -18.86
CA ASP A 71 -7.09 7.17 -18.51
C ASP A 71 -7.34 7.46 -17.03
N LEU A 72 -6.37 7.14 -16.18
CA LEU A 72 -6.42 7.37 -14.73
C LEU A 72 -6.42 8.87 -14.40
N LEU A 73 -5.54 9.63 -15.03
CA LEU A 73 -5.52 11.09 -14.89
C LEU A 73 -6.83 11.72 -15.39
N ALA A 74 -7.46 11.18 -16.46
CA ALA A 74 -8.77 11.61 -16.93
C ALA A 74 -9.88 11.27 -15.91
N ALA A 75 -9.74 10.15 -15.20
CA ALA A 75 -10.60 9.78 -14.08
C ALA A 75 -10.30 10.56 -12.79
N GLY A 76 -9.40 11.54 -12.84
CA GLY A 76 -9.12 12.44 -11.71
C GLY A 76 -7.95 12.02 -10.83
N ALA A 77 -7.14 11.05 -11.23
CA ALA A 77 -5.92 10.72 -10.52
C ALA A 77 -4.92 11.89 -10.50
N THR A 78 -4.01 11.86 -9.54
CA THR A 78 -2.87 12.76 -9.44
C THR A 78 -1.61 11.95 -9.11
N HIS A 79 -0.44 12.49 -9.47
CA HIS A 79 0.84 11.84 -9.17
C HIS A 79 1.13 11.93 -7.67
N ARG A 80 1.84 10.93 -7.17
CA ARG A 80 2.29 10.85 -5.78
C ARG A 80 3.73 10.32 -5.76
N ILE A 81 4.68 11.16 -5.31
CA ILE A 81 6.10 10.80 -5.25
C ILE A 81 6.57 10.46 -3.84
N GLY A 82 5.72 10.66 -2.84
CA GLY A 82 6.06 10.30 -1.46
C GLY A 82 5.02 10.76 -0.46
N THR A 83 5.33 10.49 0.80
CA THR A 83 4.55 10.88 1.98
C THR A 83 5.45 11.64 2.95
N ARG A 84 5.04 12.83 3.36
CA ARG A 84 5.71 13.59 4.42
C ARG A 84 5.14 13.18 5.77
N LEU A 85 6.03 12.81 6.69
CA LEU A 85 5.69 12.53 8.09
C LEU A 85 6.15 13.70 8.94
N SER A 86 5.22 14.32 9.68
CA SER A 86 5.47 15.47 10.55
C SER A 86 5.12 15.12 12.00
N ASP A 87 5.86 15.67 12.95
CA ASP A 87 5.66 15.39 14.38
C ASP A 87 5.78 13.91 14.78
N TRP A 88 6.43 13.09 13.98
CA TRP A 88 6.61 11.65 14.26
C TRP A 88 7.74 11.34 15.22
N THR A 89 8.74 12.21 15.28
CA THR A 89 9.92 12.12 16.13
C THR A 89 9.85 13.08 17.33
N ALA A 90 10.74 12.94 18.29
CA ALA A 90 10.78 13.77 19.50
C ALA A 90 11.02 15.25 19.21
N ASP A 91 11.86 15.55 18.23
CA ASP A 91 12.19 16.91 17.77
C ASP A 91 11.13 17.50 16.81
N GLY A 92 10.16 16.67 16.38
CA GLY A 92 9.11 17.05 15.44
C GLY A 92 9.61 17.29 14.02
N ALA A 93 10.88 17.02 13.72
CA ALA A 93 11.42 17.25 12.39
C ALA A 93 10.68 16.39 11.34
N PRO A 94 10.22 16.98 10.22
CA PRO A 94 9.59 16.22 9.16
C PRO A 94 10.63 15.45 8.35
N PHE A 95 10.23 14.29 7.83
CA PHE A 95 10.97 13.52 6.85
C PHE A 95 10.03 12.99 5.76
N VAL A 96 10.59 12.59 4.62
CA VAL A 96 9.81 12.16 3.46
C VAL A 96 10.11 10.70 3.13
N LEU A 97 9.08 9.88 3.10
CA LEU A 97 9.12 8.55 2.51
C LEU A 97 8.77 8.70 1.02
N ALA A 98 9.78 8.64 0.18
CA ALA A 98 9.67 8.85 -1.26
C ALA A 98 10.00 7.57 -2.02
N HIS A 99 9.38 7.38 -3.19
CA HIS A 99 9.60 6.21 -4.04
C HIS A 99 10.90 6.35 -4.84
N GLY A 100 11.75 5.31 -4.79
CA GLY A 100 12.98 5.23 -5.55
C GLY A 100 14.26 5.43 -4.75
N GLU A 101 15.37 5.34 -5.47
CA GLU A 101 16.72 5.29 -4.90
C GLU A 101 17.12 6.56 -4.14
N ARG A 102 18.00 6.36 -3.16
CA ARG A 102 18.68 7.44 -2.41
C ARG A 102 20.16 7.43 -2.69
N GLY A 103 20.62 8.51 -3.36
CA GLY A 103 22.03 8.85 -3.50
C GLY A 103 22.83 8.12 -4.58
N GLY A 104 22.29 7.15 -5.26
CA GLY A 104 22.96 6.43 -6.33
C GLY A 104 24.16 5.57 -5.87
N THR A 105 25.01 5.16 -6.79
CA THR A 105 26.13 4.25 -6.52
C THR A 105 27.39 5.01 -6.12
N ILE A 106 27.96 4.70 -4.97
CA ILE A 106 29.33 5.08 -4.57
C ILE A 106 30.13 3.79 -4.34
N ALA A 107 30.95 3.41 -5.29
CA ALA A 107 31.78 2.21 -5.15
C ALA A 107 33.06 2.48 -4.34
N PRO A 108 33.56 1.48 -3.56
CA PRO A 108 32.89 0.23 -3.22
C PRO A 108 31.92 0.41 -2.02
N GLY A 109 30.75 -0.25 -2.08
CA GLY A 109 29.82 -0.30 -0.98
C GLY A 109 28.49 0.42 -1.25
N ALA A 110 27.56 0.28 -0.30
CA ALA A 110 26.22 0.86 -0.42
C ALA A 110 26.22 2.35 0.01
N PHE A 111 25.47 3.18 -0.70
CA PHE A 111 25.38 4.62 -0.46
C PHE A 111 25.14 4.99 1.01
N HIS A 112 24.14 4.38 1.65
CA HIS A 112 23.80 4.68 3.04
C HIS A 112 24.96 4.41 4.01
N GLN A 113 25.85 3.46 3.70
CA GLN A 113 27.03 3.17 4.55
C GLN A 113 28.08 4.29 4.45
N HIS A 114 28.30 4.84 3.26
CA HIS A 114 29.18 6.00 3.07
C HIS A 114 28.60 7.25 3.74
N TRP A 115 27.30 7.47 3.60
CA TRP A 115 26.60 8.55 4.31
C TRP A 115 26.73 8.42 5.83
N LEU A 116 26.52 7.22 6.39
CA LEU A 116 26.68 6.94 7.81
C LEU A 116 28.11 7.23 8.30
N ASN A 117 29.11 6.80 7.53
CA ASN A 117 30.50 7.04 7.85
C ASN A 117 30.85 8.56 7.86
N ALA A 118 30.43 9.27 6.80
CA ALA A 118 30.62 10.71 6.70
C ALA A 118 29.86 11.49 7.80
N ARG A 119 28.61 11.12 8.11
CA ARG A 119 27.81 11.75 9.18
C ARG A 119 28.46 11.66 10.55
N ARG A 120 29.20 10.61 10.85
CA ARG A 120 29.93 10.46 12.13
C ARG A 120 31.14 11.35 12.22
N ALA A 121 31.79 11.58 11.11
CA ALA A 121 33.04 12.33 11.07
C ALA A 121 32.84 13.84 10.91
N CYS A 122 31.76 14.26 10.26
CA CYS A 122 31.51 15.66 9.96
C CYS A 122 29.99 15.97 9.82
N LYS A 123 29.66 17.26 9.78
CA LYS A 123 28.30 17.71 9.46
C LYS A 123 28.02 17.48 7.97
N ILE A 124 27.06 16.60 7.67
CA ILE A 124 26.59 16.29 6.32
C ILE A 124 25.07 16.49 6.26
N ALA A 125 24.53 16.68 5.06
CA ALA A 125 23.09 16.80 4.81
C ALA A 125 22.31 15.58 5.32
N GLY A 126 21.03 15.76 5.68
CA GLY A 126 20.14 14.69 6.05
C GLY A 126 19.98 13.65 4.91
N PHE A 127 19.57 12.45 5.23
CA PHE A 127 19.49 11.35 4.26
C PHE A 127 18.54 11.65 3.09
N ASP A 128 17.44 12.38 3.35
CA ASP A 128 16.46 12.79 2.33
C ASP A 128 17.01 13.79 1.30
N ALA A 129 18.07 14.54 1.64
CA ALA A 129 18.71 15.45 0.70
C ALA A 129 19.39 14.74 -0.51
N PHE A 130 19.53 13.43 -0.41
CA PHE A 130 20.09 12.57 -1.47
C PHE A 130 19.02 11.80 -2.24
N SER A 131 17.75 12.05 -1.98
CA SER A 131 16.61 11.47 -2.70
C SER A 131 16.00 12.54 -3.60
N VAL A 132 16.09 12.38 -4.91
CA VAL A 132 15.45 13.29 -5.87
C VAL A 132 13.95 13.41 -5.58
N PRO A 133 13.17 12.32 -5.46
CA PRO A 133 11.74 12.44 -5.17
C PRO A 133 11.46 13.06 -3.79
N ALA A 134 12.28 12.87 -2.76
CA ALA A 134 12.09 13.50 -1.46
C ALA A 134 12.31 15.04 -1.53
N VAL A 135 13.31 15.47 -2.28
CA VAL A 135 13.57 16.91 -2.50
C VAL A 135 12.47 17.54 -3.34
N LEU A 136 12.01 16.88 -4.40
CA LEU A 136 10.88 17.32 -5.22
C LEU A 136 9.58 17.38 -4.40
N ALA A 137 9.29 16.36 -3.59
CA ALA A 137 8.15 16.31 -2.68
C ALA A 137 8.16 17.49 -1.69
N SER A 138 9.34 17.78 -1.12
CA SER A 138 9.50 18.90 -0.19
C SER A 138 9.29 20.27 -0.83
N ALA A 139 9.55 20.37 -2.12
CA ALA A 139 9.36 21.60 -2.93
C ALA A 139 8.00 21.62 -3.66
N GLU A 140 7.12 20.65 -3.47
CA GLU A 140 5.83 20.49 -4.16
C GLU A 140 5.98 20.50 -5.69
N LYS A 141 7.00 19.83 -6.18
CA LYS A 141 7.33 19.68 -7.60
C LYS A 141 7.16 18.24 -8.04
N PHE A 142 6.88 18.05 -9.32
CA PHE A 142 6.83 16.75 -9.96
C PHE A 142 7.39 16.85 -11.38
N VAL A 143 8.03 15.79 -11.79
CA VAL A 143 8.43 15.51 -13.18
C VAL A 143 8.39 14.00 -13.36
N HIS A 144 8.05 13.52 -14.54
CA HIS A 144 8.18 12.08 -14.82
C HIS A 144 9.66 11.66 -14.81
N PRO A 145 9.98 10.47 -14.29
CA PRO A 145 11.33 9.92 -14.41
C PRO A 145 11.80 9.91 -15.86
N SER A 146 13.09 10.10 -16.06
CA SER A 146 13.71 10.06 -17.38
C SER A 146 14.17 8.65 -17.71
N ASP A 147 13.95 8.20 -18.95
CA ASP A 147 14.51 6.94 -19.48
C ASP A 147 16.03 7.02 -19.70
N ASP A 148 16.61 8.22 -19.77
CA ASP A 148 18.06 8.41 -19.84
C ASP A 148 18.68 8.18 -18.46
N THR A 149 19.38 7.07 -18.31
CA THR A 149 20.05 6.67 -17.06
C THR A 149 21.13 7.65 -16.59
N ASN A 150 21.61 8.54 -17.45
CA ASN A 150 22.56 9.60 -17.08
C ASN A 150 21.85 10.84 -16.51
N SER A 151 20.54 10.91 -16.63
CA SER A 151 19.76 12.03 -16.10
C SER A 151 19.65 11.93 -14.58
N PRO A 152 19.81 13.03 -13.84
CA PRO A 152 19.62 13.02 -12.38
C PRO A 152 18.19 12.69 -11.94
N ILE A 153 17.24 12.70 -12.86
CA ILE A 153 15.83 12.36 -12.61
C ILE A 153 15.46 10.96 -13.14
N SER A 154 16.42 10.06 -13.40
CA SER A 154 16.13 8.68 -13.87
C SER A 154 15.92 7.68 -12.73
N GLY A 155 16.54 7.89 -11.57
CA GLY A 155 16.63 6.91 -10.48
C GLY A 155 15.47 6.93 -9.48
N PHE A 156 14.25 7.30 -9.89
CA PHE A 156 13.11 7.27 -9.00
C PHE A 156 11.85 6.77 -9.68
N ASP A 157 10.88 6.43 -8.87
CA ASP A 157 9.58 5.95 -9.25
C ASP A 157 8.48 6.86 -8.66
N TYR A 158 7.23 6.66 -9.07
CA TYR A 158 6.10 7.39 -8.52
C TYR A 158 4.87 6.49 -8.46
N ALA A 159 3.99 6.81 -7.56
CA ALA A 159 2.68 6.21 -7.44
C ALA A 159 1.59 7.19 -7.92
N LEU A 160 0.37 6.73 -7.93
CA LEU A 160 -0.80 7.55 -8.19
C LEU A 160 -1.63 7.70 -6.91
N ARG A 161 -2.28 8.85 -6.81
CA ARG A 161 -3.39 9.06 -5.89
C ARG A 161 -4.66 8.95 -6.71
N LEU A 162 -5.45 7.93 -6.42
CA LEU A 162 -6.70 7.66 -7.11
C LEU A 162 -7.86 8.25 -6.31
N ASP A 163 -8.81 8.86 -7.00
CA ASP A 163 -10.11 9.12 -6.37
C ASP A 163 -10.88 7.78 -6.31
N PRO A 164 -11.16 7.21 -5.12
CA PRO A 164 -11.71 5.87 -5.04
C PRO A 164 -13.05 5.72 -5.79
N ARG A 165 -13.90 6.75 -5.76
CA ARG A 165 -15.19 6.72 -6.47
C ARG A 165 -15.00 6.71 -7.99
N ARG A 166 -14.18 7.63 -8.50
CA ARG A 166 -13.93 7.75 -9.94
C ARG A 166 -13.15 6.56 -10.48
N TYR A 167 -12.24 6.03 -9.68
CA TYR A 167 -11.49 4.82 -10.05
C TYR A 167 -12.41 3.60 -10.12
N ARG A 168 -13.32 3.44 -9.17
CA ARG A 168 -14.36 2.42 -9.21
C ARG A 168 -15.25 2.56 -10.45
N ASP A 169 -15.69 3.78 -10.77
CA ASP A 169 -16.50 4.06 -11.96
C ASP A 169 -15.76 3.69 -13.26
N LEU A 170 -14.45 4.00 -13.33
CA LEU A 170 -13.58 3.63 -14.45
C LEU A 170 -13.48 2.10 -14.60
N LEU A 171 -13.21 1.37 -13.52
CA LEU A 171 -13.16 -0.09 -13.51
C LEU A 171 -14.51 -0.70 -13.91
N HIS A 172 -15.61 -0.11 -13.45
CA HIS A 172 -16.94 -0.56 -13.80
C HIS A 172 -17.25 -0.32 -15.31
N ALA A 173 -16.81 0.81 -15.85
CA ALA A 173 -16.92 1.07 -17.30
C ALA A 173 -16.08 0.06 -18.11
N LEU A 174 -14.85 -0.22 -17.65
CA LEU A 174 -13.97 -1.20 -18.27
C LEU A 174 -14.57 -2.62 -18.23
N SER A 175 -15.11 -3.03 -17.06
CA SER A 175 -15.76 -4.36 -16.93
C SER A 175 -16.91 -4.56 -17.90
N ARG A 176 -17.74 -3.54 -18.12
CA ARG A 176 -18.81 -3.56 -19.13
C ARG A 176 -18.26 -3.58 -20.55
N HIS A 177 -17.21 -2.79 -20.82
CA HIS A 177 -16.61 -2.73 -22.15
C HIS A 177 -16.05 -4.09 -22.60
N ILE A 178 -15.43 -4.85 -21.68
CA ILE A 178 -14.92 -6.19 -22.00
C ILE A 178 -15.96 -7.31 -21.86
N GLY A 179 -17.21 -6.98 -21.58
CA GLY A 179 -18.35 -7.90 -21.61
C GLY A 179 -18.49 -8.78 -20.36
N ILE A 180 -17.98 -8.37 -19.19
CA ILE A 180 -18.19 -9.11 -17.93
C ILE A 180 -19.69 -9.09 -17.59
N ARG A 181 -20.22 -10.27 -17.31
CA ARG A 181 -21.62 -10.42 -16.88
C ARG A 181 -21.77 -9.90 -15.44
N SER A 182 -22.68 -8.95 -15.26
CA SER A 182 -23.02 -8.41 -13.95
C SER A 182 -24.39 -8.88 -13.48
N VAL A 183 -24.49 -9.16 -12.18
CA VAL A 183 -25.72 -9.64 -11.52
C VAL A 183 -25.87 -8.92 -10.19
N SER A 184 -26.84 -8.02 -10.05
CA SER A 184 -27.10 -7.32 -8.79
C SER A 184 -27.84 -8.22 -7.81
N GLY A 185 -27.40 -8.26 -6.54
CA GLY A 185 -28.09 -9.03 -5.49
C GLY A 185 -27.19 -9.33 -4.29
N ALA A 186 -27.77 -9.40 -3.11
CA ALA A 186 -27.07 -9.78 -1.90
C ALA A 186 -26.99 -11.31 -1.77
N LEU A 187 -25.90 -11.79 -1.16
CA LEU A 187 -25.73 -13.19 -0.81
C LEU A 187 -26.75 -13.57 0.30
N ALA A 188 -27.58 -14.58 0.06
CA ALA A 188 -28.51 -15.11 1.05
C ALA A 188 -27.97 -16.36 1.73
N SER A 189 -27.40 -17.29 0.97
CA SER A 189 -26.82 -18.52 1.51
C SER A 189 -25.80 -19.12 0.54
N VAL A 190 -24.99 -20.04 1.08
CA VAL A 190 -23.95 -20.77 0.35
C VAL A 190 -24.28 -22.25 0.40
N GLU A 191 -24.45 -22.86 -0.75
CA GLU A 191 -24.61 -24.32 -0.84
C GLU A 191 -23.24 -24.98 -0.97
N ARG A 192 -23.00 -26.00 -0.16
CA ARG A 192 -21.74 -26.76 -0.17
C ARG A 192 -21.94 -28.17 -0.68
N SER A 193 -21.01 -28.66 -1.45
CA SER A 193 -20.93 -30.07 -1.83
C SER A 193 -20.36 -30.93 -0.67
N PRO A 194 -20.55 -32.26 -0.70
CA PRO A 194 -20.06 -33.14 0.37
C PRO A 194 -18.56 -33.08 0.65
N ASP A 195 -17.76 -32.71 -0.35
CA ASP A 195 -16.32 -32.53 -0.25
C ASP A 195 -15.90 -31.18 0.40
N GLY A 196 -16.88 -30.38 0.82
CA GLY A 196 -16.67 -29.10 1.49
C GLY A 196 -16.50 -27.90 0.56
N ARG A 197 -16.51 -28.07 -0.73
CA ARG A 197 -16.44 -27.00 -1.74
C ARG A 197 -17.77 -26.24 -1.82
N VAL A 198 -17.73 -25.04 -2.34
CA VAL A 198 -18.94 -24.27 -2.67
C VAL A 198 -19.49 -24.78 -4.01
N ALA A 199 -20.74 -25.24 -4.00
CA ALA A 199 -21.46 -25.71 -5.18
C ALA A 199 -22.20 -24.55 -5.89
N SER A 200 -22.83 -23.66 -5.09
CA SER A 200 -23.51 -22.47 -5.61
C SER A 200 -23.72 -21.41 -4.53
N LEU A 201 -23.90 -20.17 -4.99
CA LEU A 201 -24.36 -19.05 -4.18
C LEU A 201 -25.85 -18.81 -4.45
N MET A 202 -26.64 -18.66 -3.40
CA MET A 202 -28.06 -18.27 -3.49
C MET A 202 -28.16 -16.78 -3.17
N LEU A 203 -28.72 -16.01 -4.07
CA LEU A 203 -29.00 -14.58 -3.85
C LEU A 203 -30.36 -14.38 -3.17
N THR A 204 -30.54 -13.22 -2.56
CA THR A 204 -31.78 -12.87 -1.84
C THR A 204 -33.02 -12.83 -2.72
N ASP A 205 -32.86 -12.69 -4.01
CA ASP A 205 -33.96 -12.75 -5.02
C ASP A 205 -34.24 -14.16 -5.57
N GLY A 206 -33.60 -15.18 -4.99
CA GLY A 206 -33.75 -16.58 -5.37
C GLY A 206 -32.90 -17.04 -6.54
N ARG A 207 -32.11 -16.17 -7.18
CA ARG A 207 -31.17 -16.57 -8.23
C ARG A 207 -30.03 -17.39 -7.66
N ARG A 208 -29.65 -18.44 -8.38
CA ARG A 208 -28.54 -19.34 -8.07
C ARG A 208 -27.38 -19.04 -9.00
N ILE A 209 -26.18 -18.86 -8.46
CA ILE A 209 -24.94 -18.64 -9.21
C ILE A 209 -23.98 -19.80 -8.92
N SER A 210 -23.63 -20.55 -9.97
CA SER A 210 -22.65 -21.63 -9.91
C SER A 210 -21.40 -21.27 -10.71
N ALA A 211 -20.24 -21.59 -10.16
CA ALA A 211 -18.93 -21.38 -10.80
C ALA A 211 -17.91 -22.44 -10.32
N ASP A 212 -16.82 -22.59 -11.05
CA ASP A 212 -15.71 -23.46 -10.64
C ASP A 212 -14.91 -22.86 -9.50
N LEU A 213 -14.74 -21.53 -9.52
CA LEU A 213 -14.01 -20.74 -8.51
C LEU A 213 -14.87 -19.55 -8.08
N TYR A 214 -14.81 -19.22 -6.80
CA TYR A 214 -15.48 -18.08 -6.21
C TYR A 214 -14.46 -17.13 -5.59
N LEU A 215 -14.56 -15.84 -5.90
CA LEU A 215 -13.73 -14.79 -5.31
C LEU A 215 -14.58 -13.99 -4.33
N ASP A 216 -14.17 -13.94 -3.06
CA ASP A 216 -14.81 -13.10 -2.04
C ASP A 216 -14.04 -11.77 -1.95
N CYS A 217 -14.63 -10.73 -2.55
CA CYS A 217 -14.14 -9.35 -2.57
C CYS A 217 -15.10 -8.40 -1.84
N SER A 218 -15.91 -8.93 -0.92
CA SER A 218 -17.04 -8.20 -0.30
C SER A 218 -16.67 -7.40 0.95
N GLY A 219 -15.37 -7.20 1.21
CA GLY A 219 -14.90 -6.45 2.37
C GLY A 219 -14.59 -7.34 3.58
N PRO A 220 -14.26 -6.73 4.75
CA PRO A 220 -13.73 -7.45 5.92
C PRO A 220 -14.70 -8.47 6.53
N ALA A 221 -16.01 -8.31 6.32
CA ALA A 221 -17.00 -9.30 6.76
C ALA A 221 -16.84 -10.65 6.06
N ALA A 222 -16.36 -10.65 4.81
CA ALA A 222 -16.10 -11.82 3.98
C ALA A 222 -17.19 -12.90 4.08
N PRO A 223 -18.47 -12.59 3.79
CA PRO A 223 -19.59 -13.47 4.07
C PRO A 223 -19.53 -14.80 3.34
N LEU A 224 -18.87 -14.89 2.20
CA LEU A 224 -18.66 -16.14 1.49
C LEU A 224 -17.51 -16.95 2.09
N ARG A 225 -16.33 -16.36 2.24
CA ARG A 225 -15.15 -17.08 2.74
C ARG A 225 -15.34 -17.52 4.20
N SER A 226 -16.03 -16.74 5.01
CA SER A 226 -16.33 -17.04 6.41
C SER A 226 -17.25 -18.26 6.60
N THR A 227 -17.98 -18.69 5.56
CA THR A 227 -18.77 -19.93 5.63
C THR A 227 -17.89 -21.20 5.66
N LEU A 228 -16.64 -21.12 5.23
CA LEU A 228 -15.71 -22.25 5.25
C LEU A 228 -15.00 -22.39 6.59
N ASP A 229 -14.56 -21.30 7.18
CA ASP A 229 -14.06 -21.17 8.55
C ASP A 229 -13.99 -19.68 8.94
N ALA A 230 -13.90 -19.43 10.25
CA ALA A 230 -13.76 -18.09 10.82
C ALA A 230 -12.32 -17.81 11.29
N GLN A 231 -11.33 -18.59 10.84
CA GLN A 231 -9.94 -18.42 11.27
C GLN A 231 -9.38 -17.08 10.82
N TRP A 232 -8.84 -16.31 11.77
CA TRP A 232 -8.27 -15.00 11.60
C TRP A 232 -7.08 -14.83 12.53
N ASP A 233 -5.92 -14.48 11.99
CA ASP A 233 -4.73 -14.18 12.79
C ASP A 233 -4.73 -12.69 13.10
N ASP A 234 -5.02 -12.36 14.36
CA ASP A 234 -5.18 -10.99 14.85
C ASP A 234 -3.82 -10.30 15.03
N TRP A 235 -3.70 -9.09 14.50
CA TRP A 235 -2.49 -8.25 14.55
C TRP A 235 -2.64 -6.98 15.42
N GLN A 236 -3.73 -6.83 16.17
CA GLN A 236 -3.92 -5.68 17.08
C GLN A 236 -2.82 -5.53 18.13
N THR A 237 -2.15 -6.64 18.46
CA THR A 237 -0.97 -6.64 19.33
C THR A 237 0.19 -5.80 18.76
N TRP A 238 0.29 -5.66 17.45
CA TRP A 238 1.40 -5.00 16.75
C TRP A 238 0.99 -3.70 16.06
N LEU A 239 -0.28 -3.59 15.68
CA LEU A 239 -0.84 -2.44 14.98
C LEU A 239 -1.87 -1.76 15.90
N PRO A 240 -1.54 -0.58 16.45
CA PRO A 240 -2.32 0.02 17.56
C PRO A 240 -3.62 0.69 17.13
N VAL A 241 -3.86 0.86 15.83
CA VAL A 241 -5.03 1.54 15.29
C VAL A 241 -6.17 0.56 15.10
N ASP A 242 -7.35 0.90 15.64
CA ASP A 242 -8.59 0.14 15.45
C ASP A 242 -9.75 0.97 14.90
N ARG A 243 -9.52 2.27 14.67
CA ARG A 243 -10.51 3.21 14.12
C ARG A 243 -9.89 4.18 13.14
N LEU A 244 -10.62 4.44 12.05
CA LEU A 244 -10.37 5.52 11.11
C LEU A 244 -11.60 6.44 11.06
N LEU A 245 -11.45 7.69 11.46
CA LEU A 245 -12.43 8.74 11.18
C LEU A 245 -12.08 9.38 9.84
N LEU A 246 -12.93 9.19 8.84
CA LEU A 246 -12.73 9.69 7.48
C LEU A 246 -13.62 10.89 7.20
N GLY A 247 -13.07 11.89 6.51
CA GLY A 247 -13.78 13.10 6.14
C GLY A 247 -13.29 13.71 4.83
N THR A 248 -14.00 14.75 4.43
CA THR A 248 -13.69 15.53 3.23
C THR A 248 -13.63 17.00 3.59
N ALA A 249 -12.55 17.65 3.21
CA ALA A 249 -12.36 19.10 3.33
C ALA A 249 -12.44 19.77 1.96
N THR A 250 -12.47 21.10 1.96
CA THR A 250 -12.44 21.90 0.74
C THR A 250 -11.22 21.56 -0.12
N ALA A 251 -11.38 21.61 -1.42
CA ALA A 251 -10.30 21.41 -2.37
C ALA A 251 -9.15 22.38 -2.11
N GLN A 252 -7.94 21.85 -2.17
CA GLN A 252 -6.68 22.58 -2.09
C GLN A 252 -5.95 22.46 -3.44
N ALA A 253 -4.93 23.26 -3.65
CA ALA A 253 -4.07 23.12 -4.82
C ALA A 253 -3.44 21.71 -4.81
N PRO A 254 -3.47 20.95 -5.93
CA PRO A 254 -2.87 19.63 -6.01
C PRO A 254 -1.38 19.65 -5.63
N THR A 255 -0.97 18.70 -4.82
CA THR A 255 0.44 18.46 -4.44
C THR A 255 0.83 17.03 -4.75
N PRO A 256 2.06 16.75 -5.14
CA PRO A 256 2.50 15.37 -5.43
C PRO A 256 2.86 14.59 -4.15
N THR A 257 2.53 15.10 -2.97
CA THR A 257 2.92 14.56 -1.67
C THR A 257 1.70 14.40 -0.78
N ASP A 258 1.54 13.25 -0.13
CA ASP A 258 0.62 13.09 0.98
C ASP A 258 1.25 13.57 2.29
N GLU A 259 0.43 13.95 3.25
CA GLU A 259 0.91 14.38 4.56
C GLU A 259 0.32 13.51 5.67
N LEU A 260 1.21 13.01 6.52
CA LEU A 260 0.88 12.34 7.77
C LEU A 260 1.39 13.18 8.94
N ILE A 261 0.50 13.52 9.86
CA ILE A 261 0.82 14.31 11.04
C ILE A 261 0.50 13.50 12.28
N ALA A 262 1.50 13.25 13.11
CA ALA A 262 1.27 12.59 14.38
C ALA A 262 0.61 13.58 15.37
N VAL A 263 -0.55 13.19 15.93
CA VAL A 263 -1.31 13.94 16.93
C VAL A 263 -1.39 13.15 18.24
N PRO A 264 -1.73 13.75 19.39
CA PRO A 264 -1.76 13.02 20.66
C PRO A 264 -2.65 11.78 20.68
N ALA A 265 -3.72 11.75 19.89
CA ALA A 265 -4.69 10.66 19.80
C ALA A 265 -4.33 9.55 18.79
N GLY A 266 -3.32 9.76 17.95
CA GLY A 266 -2.96 8.88 16.84
C GLY A 266 -2.25 9.64 15.73
N TRP A 267 -2.72 9.54 14.50
CA TRP A 267 -2.18 10.29 13.38
C TRP A 267 -3.25 10.68 12.37
N ARG A 268 -3.03 11.79 11.70
CA ARG A 268 -3.91 12.32 10.66
C ARG A 268 -3.23 12.19 9.31
N PHE A 269 -4.03 11.95 8.27
CA PHE A 269 -3.56 12.09 6.90
C PHE A 269 -4.34 13.17 6.14
N THR A 270 -3.70 13.70 5.12
CA THR A 270 -4.30 14.60 4.14
C THR A 270 -3.85 14.19 2.75
N SER A 271 -4.83 13.92 1.88
CA SER A 271 -4.63 13.54 0.47
C SER A 271 -5.44 14.47 -0.41
N VAL A 272 -4.76 15.30 -1.19
CA VAL A 272 -5.40 16.31 -2.05
C VAL A 272 -5.77 15.68 -3.39
N LEU A 273 -7.06 15.51 -3.63
CA LEU A 273 -7.62 15.13 -4.92
C LEU A 273 -7.87 16.35 -5.80
N ARG A 274 -8.36 16.15 -7.02
CA ARG A 274 -8.57 17.28 -7.96
C ARG A 274 -9.67 18.25 -7.54
N ASP A 275 -10.72 17.77 -6.89
CA ASP A 275 -11.92 18.54 -6.56
C ASP A 275 -12.23 18.62 -5.06
N ARG A 276 -11.51 17.85 -4.25
CA ARG A 276 -11.65 17.81 -2.80
C ARG A 276 -10.39 17.31 -2.12
N THR A 277 -10.32 17.50 -0.82
CA THR A 277 -9.25 16.95 0.02
C THR A 277 -9.84 15.86 0.91
N LEU A 278 -9.33 14.64 0.80
CA LEU A 278 -9.62 13.58 1.75
C LEU A 278 -8.74 13.76 2.98
N THR A 279 -9.31 13.59 4.16
CA THR A 279 -8.59 13.67 5.42
C THR A 279 -9.07 12.58 6.36
N GLY A 280 -8.18 12.03 7.15
CA GLY A 280 -8.51 11.01 8.12
C GLY A 280 -7.77 11.18 9.43
N LEU A 281 -8.34 10.61 10.50
CA LEU A 281 -7.71 10.45 11.80
C LEU A 281 -7.76 8.97 12.16
N SER A 282 -6.59 8.34 12.25
CA SER A 282 -6.41 6.98 12.75
C SER A 282 -6.14 7.04 14.26
N PHE A 283 -6.88 6.25 15.04
CA PHE A 283 -6.80 6.29 16.50
C PHE A 283 -7.17 4.93 17.12
N ALA A 284 -7.01 4.82 18.44
CA ALA A 284 -7.41 3.65 19.21
C ALA A 284 -8.63 3.99 20.09
N ALA A 285 -9.70 3.21 19.96
CA ALA A 285 -10.99 3.46 20.61
C ALA A 285 -10.94 3.37 22.15
N ASP A 286 -10.02 2.56 22.68
CA ASP A 286 -9.79 2.43 24.13
C ASP A 286 -9.14 3.69 24.75
N GLN A 287 -8.60 4.60 23.93
CA GLN A 287 -7.92 5.82 24.40
C GLN A 287 -8.59 7.11 23.93
N THR A 288 -9.31 7.05 22.83
CA THR A 288 -9.96 8.22 22.24
C THR A 288 -11.38 7.84 21.82
N SER A 289 -12.37 8.45 22.46
CA SER A 289 -13.77 8.24 22.06
C SER A 289 -14.07 8.84 20.69
N ASP A 290 -15.07 8.31 19.99
CA ASP A 290 -15.54 8.82 18.70
C ASP A 290 -15.89 10.31 18.74
N SER A 291 -16.50 10.78 19.83
CA SER A 291 -16.82 12.20 20.04
C SER A 291 -15.56 13.07 20.18
N SER A 292 -14.51 12.55 20.82
CA SER A 292 -13.21 13.23 20.92
C SER A 292 -12.48 13.24 19.58
N ALA A 293 -12.51 12.14 18.82
CA ALA A 293 -11.96 12.07 17.48
C ALA A 293 -12.60 13.10 16.54
N ARG A 294 -13.93 13.27 16.59
CA ARG A 294 -14.65 14.27 15.81
C ARG A 294 -14.28 15.72 16.19
N ARG A 295 -13.89 15.99 17.44
CA ARG A 295 -13.35 17.31 17.82
C ARG A 295 -11.95 17.57 17.25
N ILE A 296 -11.13 16.52 17.13
CA ILE A 296 -9.78 16.61 16.54
C ILE A 296 -9.87 16.76 15.01
N LEU A 297 -10.82 16.08 14.38
CA LEU A 297 -11.08 16.16 12.94
C LEU A 297 -12.54 16.54 12.67
N PRO A 298 -12.91 17.85 12.72
CA PRO A 298 -14.30 18.28 12.52
C PRO A 298 -14.88 17.94 11.14
N ALA A 299 -14.04 17.81 10.12
CA ALA A 299 -14.44 17.35 8.80
C ALA A 299 -14.82 15.85 8.74
N GLY A 300 -14.48 15.09 9.79
CA GLY A 300 -14.73 13.65 9.86
C GLY A 300 -16.22 13.32 9.99
N LYS A 301 -16.71 12.46 9.12
CA LYS A 301 -18.13 12.03 9.07
C LYS A 301 -18.29 10.55 9.34
N THR A 302 -17.48 9.71 8.75
CA THR A 302 -17.59 8.25 8.78
C THR A 302 -16.51 7.67 9.68
N ILE A 303 -16.89 6.79 10.61
CA ILE A 303 -15.94 6.00 11.40
C ILE A 303 -15.93 4.59 10.84
N ILE A 304 -14.75 4.12 10.47
CA ILE A 304 -14.49 2.76 10.01
C ILE A 304 -13.79 2.01 11.13
N ALA A 305 -14.34 0.87 11.53
CA ALA A 305 -13.69 -0.04 12.46
C ALA A 305 -12.63 -0.84 11.71
N ILE A 306 -11.44 -0.97 12.30
CA ILE A 306 -10.31 -1.68 11.73
C ILE A 306 -9.97 -2.83 12.67
N ALA A 307 -9.97 -4.06 12.16
CA ALA A 307 -9.50 -5.24 12.87
C ALA A 307 -8.29 -5.81 12.13
N PRO A 308 -7.07 -5.28 12.40
CA PRO A 308 -5.88 -5.69 11.66
C PRO A 308 -5.61 -7.18 11.82
N GLY A 309 -5.29 -7.84 10.73
CA GLY A 309 -5.03 -9.26 10.75
C GLY A 309 -5.07 -9.86 9.35
N VAL A 310 -4.91 -11.18 9.29
CA VAL A 310 -4.87 -11.93 8.03
C VAL A 310 -5.56 -13.30 8.18
N ARG A 311 -6.13 -13.80 7.10
CA ARG A 311 -6.51 -15.20 7.02
C ARG A 311 -5.27 -16.05 6.74
N ALA A 312 -4.99 -17.04 7.59
CA ALA A 312 -3.89 -17.99 7.37
C ALA A 312 -4.02 -18.75 6.05
N GLN A 313 -5.25 -18.95 5.59
CA GLN A 313 -5.58 -19.57 4.31
C GLN A 313 -6.56 -18.70 3.55
N PRO A 314 -6.13 -17.61 2.87
CA PRO A 314 -7.02 -16.79 2.05
C PRO A 314 -7.67 -17.61 0.93
N TRP A 315 -7.00 -18.62 0.38
CA TRP A 315 -7.58 -19.57 -0.57
C TRP A 315 -7.86 -20.92 0.08
N LYS A 316 -9.13 -21.26 0.17
CA LYS A 316 -9.59 -22.54 0.75
C LYS A 316 -10.62 -23.20 -0.17
N HIS A 317 -10.41 -24.47 -0.52
CA HIS A 317 -11.19 -25.15 -1.54
C HIS A 317 -11.28 -24.33 -2.84
N ASN A 318 -12.48 -24.09 -3.34
CA ASN A 318 -12.72 -23.24 -4.50
C ASN A 318 -13.20 -21.83 -4.13
N VAL A 319 -12.77 -21.31 -2.98
CA VAL A 319 -13.06 -19.93 -2.54
C VAL A 319 -11.77 -19.21 -2.20
N LEU A 320 -11.55 -18.08 -2.84
CA LEU A 320 -10.43 -17.18 -2.60
C LEU A 320 -10.94 -15.85 -2.05
N ALA A 321 -10.47 -15.45 -0.87
CA ALA A 321 -10.66 -14.11 -0.33
C ALA A 321 -9.61 -13.14 -0.89
N LEU A 322 -10.02 -11.92 -1.25
CA LEU A 322 -9.16 -10.87 -1.79
C LEU A 322 -9.44 -9.52 -1.10
N GLY A 323 -8.41 -8.68 -1.04
CA GLY A 323 -8.49 -7.39 -0.35
C GLY A 323 -8.83 -7.53 1.13
N ASP A 324 -9.70 -6.69 1.65
CA ASP A 324 -10.04 -6.67 3.08
C ASP A 324 -10.73 -7.98 3.55
N ALA A 325 -11.24 -8.80 2.64
CA ALA A 325 -11.71 -10.15 2.97
C ALA A 325 -10.58 -11.12 3.34
N ALA A 326 -9.37 -10.87 2.89
CA ALA A 326 -8.18 -11.69 3.15
C ALA A 326 -7.26 -11.09 4.23
N VAL A 327 -7.01 -9.78 4.15
CA VAL A 327 -6.09 -9.06 5.04
C VAL A 327 -6.58 -7.65 5.31
N VAL A 328 -6.65 -7.27 6.58
CA VAL A 328 -6.96 -5.91 7.03
C VAL A 328 -5.73 -5.31 7.68
N LEU A 329 -5.36 -4.13 7.27
CA LEU A 329 -4.19 -3.40 7.75
C LEU A 329 -4.59 -1.99 8.21
N ASP A 330 -3.73 -1.38 9.00
CA ASP A 330 -3.72 0.06 9.25
C ASP A 330 -3.69 0.81 7.89
N PRO A 331 -4.41 1.93 7.71
CA PRO A 331 -4.34 2.74 6.48
C PRO A 331 -2.98 3.42 6.24
N LEU A 332 -1.98 3.12 7.06
CA LEU A 332 -0.63 3.61 6.95
C LEU A 332 0.10 2.98 5.74
N ALA A 333 1.01 3.75 5.14
CA ALA A 333 1.86 3.34 4.01
C ALA A 333 1.13 3.00 2.68
N ASN A 334 -0.18 3.20 2.58
CA ASN A 334 -0.97 3.02 1.34
C ASN A 334 -0.88 1.61 0.72
N ALA A 335 -0.74 0.56 1.55
CA ALA A 335 -0.47 -0.80 1.10
C ALA A 335 -1.74 -1.64 0.83
N ASN A 336 -2.94 -1.20 1.27
CA ASN A 336 -4.15 -2.00 1.19
C ASN A 336 -4.52 -2.40 -0.25
N LEU A 337 -4.56 -1.44 -1.18
CA LEU A 337 -4.84 -1.72 -2.59
C LEU A 337 -3.70 -2.50 -3.26
N HIS A 338 -2.44 -2.21 -2.89
CA HIS A 338 -1.28 -2.95 -3.39
C HIS A 338 -1.38 -4.45 -3.07
N LEU A 339 -1.66 -4.82 -1.82
CA LEU A 339 -1.82 -6.22 -1.45
C LEU A 339 -2.98 -6.90 -2.18
N ALA A 340 -4.09 -6.19 -2.39
CA ALA A 340 -5.20 -6.73 -3.17
C ALA A 340 -4.80 -7.01 -4.61
N HIS A 341 -4.10 -6.09 -5.27
CA HIS A 341 -3.63 -6.25 -6.65
C HIS A 341 -2.55 -7.35 -6.75
N ALA A 342 -1.58 -7.38 -5.85
CA ALA A 342 -0.56 -8.44 -5.80
C ALA A 342 -1.20 -9.83 -5.60
N ALA A 343 -2.21 -9.94 -4.73
CA ALA A 343 -2.95 -11.18 -4.51
C ALA A 343 -3.75 -11.61 -5.75
N ILE A 344 -4.33 -10.67 -6.50
CA ILE A 344 -5.03 -10.96 -7.77
C ILE A 344 -4.05 -11.49 -8.81
N LEU A 345 -2.92 -10.81 -9.03
CA LEU A 345 -1.90 -11.24 -9.99
C LEU A 345 -1.34 -12.62 -9.63
N ARG A 346 -0.99 -12.83 -8.36
CA ARG A 346 -0.54 -14.14 -7.87
C ARG A 346 -1.59 -15.23 -8.08
N ALA A 347 -2.87 -14.93 -7.88
CA ALA A 347 -3.94 -15.90 -8.11
C ALA A 347 -4.08 -16.28 -9.58
N ILE A 348 -3.77 -15.38 -10.51
CA ILE A 348 -3.74 -15.66 -11.94
C ILE A 348 -2.51 -16.50 -12.28
N ASP A 349 -1.34 -16.15 -11.76
CA ASP A 349 -0.08 -16.84 -12.05
C ASP A 349 -0.03 -18.26 -11.44
N LEU A 350 -0.68 -18.47 -10.29
CA LEU A 350 -0.77 -19.76 -9.59
C LEU A 350 -2.17 -20.40 -9.73
N LEU A 351 -2.90 -20.10 -10.80
CA LEU A 351 -4.26 -20.61 -10.96
C LEU A 351 -4.29 -22.14 -11.01
N PRO A 352 -4.95 -22.82 -10.04
CA PRO A 352 -4.96 -24.27 -9.98
C PRO A 352 -5.88 -24.89 -11.03
N GLY A 353 -5.83 -26.21 -11.14
CA GLY A 353 -6.89 -26.95 -11.80
C GLY A 353 -8.24 -26.80 -11.09
N ARG A 354 -9.35 -27.23 -11.76
CA ARG A 354 -10.71 -27.17 -11.21
C ARG A 354 -10.86 -27.92 -9.87
N ASP A 355 -10.01 -28.89 -9.61
CA ASP A 355 -9.96 -29.66 -8.35
C ASP A 355 -9.38 -28.85 -7.17
N CYS A 356 -8.74 -27.71 -7.41
CA CYS A 356 -8.12 -26.85 -6.41
C CYS A 356 -7.24 -27.67 -5.44
N ALA A 357 -6.23 -28.36 -5.98
CA ALA A 357 -5.39 -29.24 -5.18
C ALA A 357 -4.69 -28.51 -4.04
N LEU A 358 -4.67 -29.10 -2.84
CA LEU A 358 -4.16 -28.47 -1.63
C LEU A 358 -2.71 -27.99 -1.75
N THR A 359 -1.87 -28.68 -2.53
CA THR A 359 -0.47 -28.29 -2.77
C THR A 359 -0.36 -26.98 -3.56
N GLU A 360 -1.24 -26.78 -4.55
CA GLU A 360 -1.28 -25.53 -5.35
C GLU A 360 -1.80 -24.35 -4.50
N LEU A 361 -2.85 -24.60 -3.71
CA LEU A 361 -3.38 -23.57 -2.79
C LEU A 361 -2.40 -23.23 -1.69
N ALA A 362 -1.61 -24.18 -1.21
CA ALA A 362 -0.62 -23.97 -0.15
C ALA A 362 0.46 -22.95 -0.56
N GLU A 363 0.92 -22.99 -1.81
CA GLU A 363 1.91 -22.05 -2.34
C GLU A 363 1.35 -20.63 -2.40
N TYR A 364 0.15 -20.48 -2.98
CA TYR A 364 -0.54 -19.18 -2.98
C TYR A 364 -0.70 -18.59 -1.58
N ASN A 365 -1.21 -19.42 -0.64
CA ASN A 365 -1.47 -19.00 0.73
C ASN A 365 -0.17 -18.58 1.43
N ALA A 366 0.89 -19.37 1.29
CA ALA A 366 2.18 -19.09 1.92
C ALA A 366 2.77 -17.75 1.43
N GLN A 367 2.81 -17.52 0.11
CA GLN A 367 3.33 -16.27 -0.45
C GLN A 367 2.47 -15.06 -0.04
N SER A 368 1.14 -15.19 -0.09
CA SER A 368 0.23 -14.09 0.23
C SER A 368 0.31 -13.69 1.71
N VAL A 369 0.40 -14.66 2.61
CA VAL A 369 0.53 -14.40 4.05
C VAL A 369 1.90 -13.78 4.35
N ARG A 370 3.01 -14.33 3.81
CA ARG A 370 4.35 -13.76 4.01
C ARG A 370 4.42 -12.31 3.54
N GLN A 371 3.88 -11.99 2.36
CA GLN A 371 3.84 -10.61 1.86
C GLN A 371 3.06 -9.68 2.81
N ALA A 372 1.89 -10.11 3.26
CA ALA A 372 1.09 -9.35 4.20
C ALA A 372 1.81 -9.12 5.54
N GLU A 373 2.53 -10.14 6.05
CA GLU A 373 3.37 -10.03 7.25
C GLU A 373 4.52 -9.04 7.07
N ARG A 374 5.15 -8.98 5.89
CA ARG A 374 6.19 -7.98 5.62
C ARG A 374 5.63 -6.57 5.60
N VAL A 375 4.44 -6.36 5.03
CA VAL A 375 3.75 -5.07 5.07
C VAL A 375 3.35 -4.70 6.51
N ARG A 376 2.84 -5.65 7.30
CA ARG A 376 2.58 -5.47 8.75
C ARG A 376 3.84 -4.99 9.47
N ASP A 377 4.97 -5.62 9.23
CA ASP A 377 6.25 -5.27 9.87
C ASP A 377 6.69 -3.84 9.51
N TYR A 378 6.56 -3.46 8.25
CA TYR A 378 6.86 -2.11 7.82
C TYR A 378 5.91 -1.08 8.48
N GLN A 379 4.62 -1.38 8.59
CA GLN A 379 3.66 -0.53 9.30
C GLN A 379 3.97 -0.46 10.80
N ALA A 380 4.26 -1.58 11.45
CA ALA A 380 4.63 -1.64 12.86
C ALA A 380 5.92 -0.85 13.16
N ALA A 381 6.86 -0.78 12.21
CA ALA A 381 8.07 0.02 12.33
C ALA A 381 7.79 1.53 12.46
N HIS A 382 6.68 2.03 11.92
CA HIS A 382 6.29 3.44 12.10
C HIS A 382 5.96 3.80 13.56
N TYR A 383 5.64 2.83 14.40
CA TYR A 383 5.31 3.01 15.82
C TYR A 383 6.49 2.77 16.75
N LEU A 384 7.71 2.68 16.22
CA LEU A 384 8.93 2.54 17.03
C LEU A 384 9.10 3.70 18.01
N PRO A 385 9.73 3.47 19.18
CA PRO A 385 10.00 4.53 20.15
C PRO A 385 11.01 5.52 19.58
N THR A 386 10.53 6.71 19.23
CA THR A 386 11.31 7.83 18.66
C THR A 386 11.56 8.93 19.68
N GLY A 387 11.33 8.65 20.97
CA GLY A 387 11.37 9.67 22.02
C GLY A 387 10.12 10.57 22.05
N ARG A 388 9.18 10.43 21.13
CA ARG A 388 7.88 11.12 21.16
C ARG A 388 7.07 10.62 22.36
N THR A 389 6.77 11.53 23.29
CA THR A 389 6.03 11.21 24.53
C THR A 389 4.65 11.86 24.61
N ARG A 390 4.28 12.66 23.63
CA ARG A 390 3.00 13.39 23.63
C ARG A 390 1.85 12.46 23.26
N GLY A 391 0.87 12.32 24.18
CA GLY A 391 -0.36 11.55 24.01
C GLY A 391 -0.28 10.12 24.51
N ALA A 392 -1.43 9.61 24.97
CA ALA A 392 -1.56 8.24 25.48
C ALA A 392 -1.34 7.20 24.38
N PHE A 393 -1.84 7.49 23.17
CA PHE A 393 -1.65 6.63 22.00
C PHE A 393 -0.18 6.31 21.76
N TRP A 394 0.69 7.32 21.64
CA TRP A 394 2.11 7.13 21.34
C TRP A 394 2.88 6.45 22.46
N LYS A 395 2.51 6.73 23.72
CA LYS A 395 3.09 6.04 24.88
C LYS A 395 2.78 4.55 24.88
N ARG A 396 1.57 4.17 24.46
CA ARG A 396 1.18 2.77 24.30
C ARG A 396 1.85 2.15 23.06
N ALA A 397 1.72 2.78 21.91
CA ALA A 397 2.25 2.26 20.64
C ALA A 397 3.76 1.94 20.73
N SER A 398 4.54 2.82 21.37
CA SER A 398 5.99 2.61 21.56
C SER A 398 6.37 1.44 22.49
N ARG A 399 5.39 0.88 23.22
CA ARG A 399 5.59 -0.24 24.16
C ARG A 399 4.99 -1.56 23.66
N LEU A 400 4.33 -1.55 22.52
CA LEU A 400 3.79 -2.77 21.95
C LEU A 400 4.92 -3.77 21.64
N PRO A 401 4.68 -5.07 21.82
CA PRO A 401 5.61 -6.08 21.33
C PRO A 401 5.78 -5.93 19.83
N ARG A 402 6.80 -6.53 19.29
CA ARG A 402 7.10 -6.51 17.86
C ARG A 402 7.08 -7.93 17.32
N PRO A 403 6.67 -8.11 16.07
CA PRO A 403 6.88 -9.40 15.40
C PRO A 403 8.36 -9.79 15.43
N ASP A 404 8.65 -11.09 15.51
CA ASP A 404 10.03 -11.60 15.54
C ASP A 404 10.79 -11.20 14.27
N SER A 405 10.14 -11.23 13.11
CA SER A 405 10.68 -10.79 11.82
C SER A 405 11.08 -9.31 11.82
N LEU A 406 10.25 -8.43 12.41
CA LEU A 406 10.57 -7.02 12.58
C LEU A 406 11.73 -6.84 13.58
N THR A 407 11.71 -7.57 14.69
CA THR A 407 12.78 -7.51 15.70
C THR A 407 14.12 -7.86 15.07
N HIS A 408 14.19 -8.95 14.31
CA HIS A 408 15.38 -9.34 13.56
C HIS A 408 15.85 -8.25 12.57
N THR A 409 14.92 -7.66 11.81
CA THR A 409 15.22 -6.57 10.87
C THR A 409 15.84 -5.37 11.59
N LEU A 410 15.25 -4.97 12.73
CA LEU A 410 15.73 -3.82 13.52
C LEU A 410 17.09 -4.08 14.16
N GLU A 411 17.36 -5.28 14.65
CA GLU A 411 18.65 -5.66 15.23
C GLU A 411 19.77 -5.60 14.18
N GLN A 412 19.54 -6.17 12.98
CA GLN A 412 20.48 -6.11 11.87
C GLN A 412 20.76 -4.65 11.46
N PHE A 413 19.69 -3.86 11.33
CA PHE A 413 19.82 -2.45 10.99
C PHE A 413 20.55 -1.64 12.07
N ALA A 414 20.14 -1.79 13.34
CA ALA A 414 20.76 -1.07 14.47
C ALA A 414 22.26 -1.37 14.62
N HIS A 415 22.70 -2.56 14.23
CA HIS A 415 24.10 -2.93 14.30
C HIS A 415 24.93 -2.23 13.20
N ARG A 416 24.57 -2.42 11.91
CA ARG A 416 25.37 -1.96 10.75
C ARG A 416 24.56 -1.30 9.62
N GLY A 417 23.30 -1.02 9.78
CA GLY A 417 22.44 -0.50 8.70
C GLY A 417 22.17 -1.51 7.61
N ARG A 418 22.32 -2.80 7.89
CA ARG A 418 21.98 -3.87 6.96
C ARG A 418 20.53 -4.28 7.14
N LEU A 419 19.89 -4.64 6.05
CA LEU A 419 18.54 -5.19 6.03
C LEU A 419 18.61 -6.66 5.60
N PRO A 420 17.85 -7.56 6.26
CA PRO A 420 17.71 -8.93 5.78
C PRO A 420 17.02 -8.94 4.41
N PHE A 421 17.26 -9.97 3.63
CA PHE A 421 16.56 -10.19 2.37
C PHE A 421 15.30 -11.03 2.62
N TYR A 422 14.19 -10.57 2.07
CA TYR A 422 12.93 -11.32 2.03
C TYR A 422 12.42 -11.31 0.60
N GLU A 423 11.96 -12.47 0.12
CA GLU A 423 11.51 -12.66 -1.26
C GLU A 423 10.19 -11.92 -1.55
N ASP A 424 9.28 -11.94 -0.57
CA ASP A 424 7.94 -11.35 -0.70
C ASP A 424 7.88 -9.89 -0.16
N GLU A 425 8.94 -9.09 -0.36
CA GLU A 425 9.02 -7.73 0.15
C GLU A 425 8.26 -6.73 -0.75
N SER A 426 7.35 -5.95 -0.16
CA SER A 426 6.59 -4.90 -0.85
C SER A 426 7.23 -3.52 -0.73
N PHE A 427 8.10 -3.33 0.25
CA PHE A 427 8.86 -2.11 0.49
C PHE A 427 10.34 -2.41 0.32
N ASP A 428 10.98 -1.74 -0.61
CA ASP A 428 12.37 -2.02 -0.94
C ASP A 428 13.35 -1.54 0.14
N LYS A 429 14.64 -1.72 -0.12
CA LYS A 429 15.70 -1.31 0.82
C LYS A 429 15.70 0.19 1.07
N ASP A 430 15.39 0.99 0.06
CA ASP A 430 15.38 2.44 0.18
C ASP A 430 14.16 2.95 0.96
N ASP A 431 13.02 2.27 0.85
CA ASP A 431 11.86 2.51 1.72
C ASP A 431 12.20 2.25 3.19
N TRP A 432 12.80 1.09 3.50
CA TRP A 432 13.23 0.76 4.86
C TRP A 432 14.31 1.72 5.39
N HIS A 433 15.31 2.08 4.57
CA HIS A 433 16.32 3.05 4.97
C HIS A 433 15.68 4.43 5.24
N GLY A 434 14.78 4.86 4.36
CA GLY A 434 14.04 6.11 4.52
C GLY A 434 13.26 6.15 5.83
N LEU A 435 12.52 5.09 6.12
CA LEU A 435 11.73 4.99 7.35
C LEU A 435 12.62 4.96 8.59
N LEU A 436 13.57 4.03 8.68
CA LEU A 436 14.35 3.84 9.90
C LEU A 436 15.27 5.02 10.22
N LEU A 437 15.94 5.58 9.20
CA LEU A 437 16.76 6.77 9.36
C LEU A 437 15.93 8.03 9.64
N GLY A 438 14.75 8.15 9.00
CA GLY A 438 13.78 9.21 9.24
C GLY A 438 13.24 9.20 10.67
N LEU A 439 13.01 8.02 11.24
CA LEU A 439 12.65 7.82 12.64
C LEU A 439 13.82 8.05 13.63
N GLY A 440 15.02 8.36 13.12
CA GLY A 440 16.20 8.62 13.93
C GLY A 440 16.97 7.38 14.38
N MET A 441 16.67 6.21 13.82
CA MET A 441 17.44 4.99 14.12
C MET A 441 18.77 5.00 13.36
N ILE A 442 19.85 5.42 14.05
CA ILE A 442 21.19 5.47 13.47
C ILE A 442 21.95 4.20 13.83
N PRO A 443 22.44 3.42 12.85
CA PRO A 443 23.24 2.21 13.09
C PRO A 443 24.49 2.50 13.93
N ARG A 444 24.91 1.55 14.78
CA ARG A 444 26.04 1.73 15.72
C ARG A 444 27.39 1.86 15.03
N VAL A 445 27.61 1.12 13.94
CA VAL A 445 28.85 1.13 13.16
C VAL A 445 28.56 1.15 11.67
N ALA A 446 29.43 1.77 10.86
CA ALA A 446 29.36 1.66 9.41
C ALA A 446 29.97 0.32 8.94
N ASP A 447 29.71 -0.03 7.68
CA ASP A 447 30.32 -1.20 7.06
C ASP A 447 31.85 -1.00 6.93
N PRO A 448 32.69 -2.02 7.17
CA PRO A 448 34.14 -1.94 6.99
C PRO A 448 34.55 -1.45 5.60
N ILE A 449 33.83 -1.84 4.54
CA ILE A 449 34.12 -1.39 3.17
C ILE A 449 33.96 0.14 3.05
N ALA A 450 32.88 0.70 3.57
CA ALA A 450 32.68 2.14 3.58
C ALA A 450 33.68 2.87 4.48
N SER A 451 34.08 2.24 5.60
CA SER A 451 35.06 2.80 6.53
C SER A 451 36.50 2.81 5.97
N ALA A 452 36.80 1.92 5.03
CA ALA A 452 38.10 1.88 4.31
C ALA A 452 38.23 2.93 3.21
N SER A 453 37.11 3.57 2.81
CA SER A 453 37.11 4.59 1.77
C SER A 453 37.69 5.90 2.28
N GLN A 454 38.34 6.68 1.40
CA GLN A 454 38.89 7.99 1.74
C GLN A 454 37.75 8.97 2.10
N LEU A 455 37.66 9.32 3.39
CA LEU A 455 36.56 10.11 3.93
C LEU A 455 36.40 11.48 3.26
N GLU A 456 37.50 12.15 2.93
CA GLU A 456 37.49 13.46 2.26
C GLU A 456 36.83 13.37 0.87
N THR A 457 37.22 12.36 0.08
CA THR A 457 36.67 12.11 -1.27
C THR A 457 35.18 11.80 -1.19
N ILE A 458 34.76 10.93 -0.24
CA ILE A 458 33.37 10.59 -0.01
C ILE A 458 32.57 11.83 0.40
N THR A 459 33.08 12.61 1.36
CA THR A 459 32.42 13.83 1.84
C THR A 459 32.24 14.86 0.71
N ALA A 460 33.25 15.06 -0.13
CA ALA A 460 33.16 15.95 -1.28
C ALA A 460 32.13 15.46 -2.32
N THR A 461 32.05 14.14 -2.54
CA THR A 461 31.08 13.54 -3.44
C THR A 461 29.65 13.72 -2.88
N LEU A 462 29.43 13.43 -1.60
CA LEU A 462 28.13 13.62 -0.94
C LEU A 462 27.68 15.09 -1.00
N LYS A 463 28.57 16.06 -0.77
CA LYS A 463 28.24 17.48 -0.88
C LYS A 463 27.76 17.85 -2.28
N ARG A 464 28.51 17.43 -3.33
CA ARG A 464 28.14 17.68 -4.73
C ARG A 464 26.80 17.05 -5.08
N LEU A 465 26.53 15.81 -4.64
CA LEU A 465 25.24 15.15 -4.87
C LEU A 465 24.09 15.91 -4.20
N ALA A 466 24.25 16.32 -2.94
CA ALA A 466 23.22 17.08 -2.22
C ALA A 466 22.96 18.45 -2.90
N GLU A 467 24.00 19.15 -3.35
CA GLU A 467 23.88 20.42 -4.07
C GLU A 467 23.18 20.24 -5.42
N ALA A 468 23.56 19.20 -6.19
CA ALA A 468 22.92 18.89 -7.47
C ALA A 468 21.44 18.56 -7.28
N THR A 469 21.10 17.73 -6.31
CA THR A 469 19.70 17.36 -6.00
C THR A 469 18.90 18.57 -5.55
N ALA A 470 19.46 19.43 -4.68
CA ALA A 470 18.81 20.63 -4.18
C ALA A 470 18.53 21.68 -5.29
N ALA A 471 19.29 21.66 -6.39
CA ALA A 471 19.09 22.58 -7.51
C ALA A 471 17.92 22.19 -8.43
N LEU A 472 17.50 20.93 -8.46
CA LEU A 472 16.47 20.41 -9.38
C LEU A 472 15.11 21.12 -9.27
N PRO A 473 14.53 21.38 -8.08
CA PRO A 473 13.23 21.99 -8.00
C PRO A 473 13.10 23.38 -8.64
N SER A 474 14.21 24.14 -8.69
CA SER A 474 14.23 25.47 -9.31
C SER A 474 14.01 25.44 -10.83
N GLN A 475 14.25 24.30 -11.46
CA GLN A 475 14.13 24.10 -12.91
C GLN A 475 12.72 23.62 -13.32
N LEU A 476 11.85 23.30 -12.36
CA LEU A 476 10.56 22.68 -12.59
C LEU A 476 9.40 23.63 -12.25
N PRO A 477 8.26 23.55 -12.97
CA PRO A 477 7.08 24.32 -12.64
C PRO A 477 6.46 23.81 -11.31
N PRO A 478 5.63 24.60 -10.64
CA PRO A 478 4.75 24.11 -9.57
C PRO A 478 3.89 22.96 -10.06
N TYR A 479 3.62 21.97 -9.21
CA TYR A 479 2.86 20.79 -9.60
C TYR A 479 1.47 21.08 -10.20
N PRO A 480 0.66 22.06 -9.70
CA PRO A 480 -0.61 22.41 -10.35
C PRO A 480 -0.44 22.86 -11.81
N SER A 481 0.62 23.61 -12.12
CA SER A 481 0.93 24.06 -13.48
C SER A 481 1.36 22.88 -14.37
N TYR A 482 2.18 21.97 -13.83
CA TYR A 482 2.58 20.74 -14.53
C TYR A 482 1.34 19.87 -14.88
N LEU A 483 0.44 19.67 -13.92
CA LEU A 483 -0.78 18.91 -14.10
C LEU A 483 -1.70 19.52 -15.15
N ALA A 484 -1.86 20.86 -15.15
CA ALA A 484 -2.63 21.58 -16.16
C ALA A 484 -2.03 21.45 -17.57
N GLN A 485 -0.69 21.42 -17.70
CA GLN A 485 -0.03 21.16 -18.98
C GLN A 485 -0.32 19.74 -19.50
N LEU A 486 -0.34 18.74 -18.63
CA LEU A 486 -0.71 17.37 -19.01
C LEU A 486 -2.17 17.30 -19.46
N ASP A 487 -3.07 17.98 -18.77
CA ASP A 487 -4.50 18.04 -19.13
C ASP A 487 -4.73 18.72 -20.49
N SER A 488 -3.94 19.73 -20.84
CA SER A 488 -4.06 20.46 -22.12
C SER A 488 -3.52 19.66 -23.34
N ARG A 489 -2.71 18.61 -23.10
CA ARG A 489 -2.18 17.73 -24.16
C ARG A 489 -3.07 16.51 -24.45
N ARG A 490 -4.18 16.40 -23.77
CA ARG A 490 -5.20 15.34 -23.94
C ARG A 490 -6.23 15.75 -24.96
#